data_789ffa35b99723352751c911ab706942
#
_entry.id   789ffa35b99723352751c911ab706942
#
_cell.length_a   1.000
_cell.length_b   1.000
_cell.length_c   1.000
_cell.angle_alpha   90.00
_cell.angle_beta   90.00
_cell.angle_gamma   90.00
#
_symmetry.space_group_name_H-M   'P 1'
#
loop_
_entity.id
_entity.type
_entity.pdbx_description
1 polymer ?
#
loop_
_entity_poly.entity_id
_entity_poly.type
_entity_poly.pdbx_seq_one_letter_code
_entity_poly.pdbx_strand_id
1 'polypeptide(L)'
;MTAPRFFYPFSPQCGDTIELPDTLAHHAVRVLRLKHDTPIVLFDGRQGQYHATLILEGKKALAHIHKYETRNVELAGHLTLGQALVSSDKMDWIIEKAVETGVRTFIPVLARRSVVNLGVERIGKKMRHWEKIIESACAQCGRNQLMQLTEPKTLPSLLATTDLTLICHPDAPHSLRDVLNPSSNHITLLIG
;
A
#
# COMPACT_ATOMS: atom_id res chain seq x y z
N MET A 1 -19.05 6.91 -12.95
CA MET A 1 -18.48 6.21 -11.79
C MET A 1 -17.22 5.51 -12.24
N THR A 2 -16.15 5.58 -11.45
CA THR A 2 -14.90 4.83 -11.73
C THR A 2 -15.15 3.34 -11.47
N ALA A 3 -14.59 2.47 -12.33
CA ALA A 3 -14.69 1.01 -12.14
C ALA A 3 -14.03 0.59 -10.81
N PRO A 4 -14.65 -0.32 -10.05
CA PRO A 4 -14.05 -0.87 -8.84
C PRO A 4 -12.69 -1.50 -9.13
N ARG A 5 -11.73 -1.28 -8.23
CA ARG A 5 -10.36 -1.75 -8.37
C ARG A 5 -10.04 -2.81 -7.34
N PHE A 6 -9.25 -3.82 -7.74
CA PHE A 6 -8.88 -4.92 -6.87
C PHE A 6 -7.41 -5.30 -7.09
N PHE A 7 -6.71 -5.58 -6.00
CA PHE A 7 -5.38 -6.14 -6.08
C PHE A 7 -5.44 -7.61 -6.51
N TYR A 8 -4.65 -7.94 -7.55
CA TYR A 8 -4.54 -9.29 -8.10
C TYR A 8 -3.08 -9.55 -8.46
N PRO A 9 -2.33 -10.33 -7.65
CA PRO A 9 -0.86 -10.42 -7.72
C PRO A 9 -0.32 -11.22 -8.92
N PHE A 10 -1.19 -11.65 -9.80
CA PHE A 10 -0.83 -12.42 -10.98
C PHE A 10 -0.89 -11.55 -12.24
N SER A 11 -0.31 -12.05 -13.34
CA SER A 11 -0.22 -11.32 -14.60
C SER A 11 -1.01 -12.09 -15.69
N PRO A 12 -2.33 -11.93 -15.75
CA PRO A 12 -3.14 -12.54 -16.79
C PRO A 12 -2.85 -11.92 -18.17
N GLN A 13 -3.19 -12.63 -19.23
CA GLN A 13 -3.09 -12.11 -20.60
C GLN A 13 -4.42 -11.51 -21.06
N CYS A 14 -4.37 -10.61 -22.03
CA CYS A 14 -5.57 -10.12 -22.69
C CYS A 14 -6.28 -11.29 -23.39
N GLY A 15 -7.60 -11.41 -23.21
CA GLY A 15 -8.43 -12.50 -23.67
C GLY A 15 -8.65 -13.63 -22.65
N ASP A 16 -7.85 -13.67 -21.59
CA ASP A 16 -8.05 -14.66 -20.52
C ASP A 16 -9.36 -14.42 -19.77
N THR A 17 -9.96 -15.54 -19.33
CA THR A 17 -11.02 -15.54 -18.32
C THR A 17 -10.49 -16.29 -17.10
N ILE A 18 -10.25 -15.55 -16.04
CA ILE A 18 -9.62 -16.03 -14.81
C ILE A 18 -10.64 -16.16 -13.68
N GLU A 19 -10.52 -17.19 -12.86
CA GLU A 19 -11.30 -17.30 -11.63
C GLU A 19 -10.69 -16.39 -10.55
N LEU A 20 -11.51 -15.52 -9.95
CA LEU A 20 -11.07 -14.64 -8.89
C LEU A 20 -10.90 -15.41 -7.58
N PRO A 21 -9.86 -15.13 -6.79
CA PRO A 21 -9.70 -15.73 -5.46
C PRO A 21 -10.96 -15.49 -4.60
N ASP A 22 -11.28 -16.43 -3.73
CA ASP A 22 -12.49 -16.39 -2.89
C ASP A 22 -12.64 -15.09 -2.10
N THR A 23 -11.55 -14.55 -1.56
CA THR A 23 -11.55 -13.28 -0.82
C THR A 23 -11.95 -12.10 -1.69
N LEU A 24 -11.47 -12.08 -2.93
CA LEU A 24 -11.77 -11.02 -3.90
C LEU A 24 -13.19 -11.19 -4.45
N ALA A 25 -13.58 -12.42 -4.78
CA ALA A 25 -14.94 -12.76 -5.21
C ALA A 25 -15.97 -12.35 -4.13
N HIS A 26 -15.70 -12.68 -2.86
CA HIS A 26 -16.53 -12.25 -1.74
C HIS A 26 -16.64 -10.72 -1.64
N HIS A 27 -15.51 -10.02 -1.74
CA HIS A 27 -15.50 -8.55 -1.69
C HIS A 27 -16.31 -7.95 -2.84
N ALA A 28 -16.10 -8.40 -4.08
CA ALA A 28 -16.79 -7.90 -5.25
C ALA A 28 -18.31 -8.14 -5.17
N VAL A 29 -18.72 -9.37 -4.84
CA VAL A 29 -20.13 -9.79 -4.92
C VAL A 29 -20.91 -9.50 -3.65
N ARG A 30 -20.34 -9.74 -2.47
CA ARG A 30 -21.06 -9.61 -1.19
C ARG A 30 -20.91 -8.25 -0.55
N VAL A 31 -19.73 -7.64 -0.63
CA VAL A 31 -19.49 -6.32 -0.01
C VAL A 31 -19.90 -5.21 -0.97
N LEU A 32 -19.36 -5.20 -2.19
CA LEU A 32 -19.64 -4.17 -3.18
C LEU A 32 -20.92 -4.44 -4.00
N ARG A 33 -21.50 -5.64 -3.90
CA ARG A 33 -22.74 -6.05 -4.57
C ARG A 33 -22.70 -5.84 -6.09
N LEU A 34 -21.52 -6.07 -6.69
CA LEU A 34 -21.36 -5.95 -8.13
C LEU A 34 -22.17 -7.03 -8.84
N LYS A 35 -22.65 -6.67 -10.03
CA LYS A 35 -23.47 -7.56 -10.87
C LYS A 35 -22.63 -8.19 -11.97
N HIS A 36 -23.16 -9.22 -12.61
CA HIS A 36 -22.64 -9.74 -13.86
C HIS A 36 -22.48 -8.58 -14.87
N ASP A 37 -21.47 -8.64 -15.72
CA ASP A 37 -21.07 -7.62 -16.69
C ASP A 37 -20.61 -6.27 -16.10
N THR A 38 -20.33 -6.21 -14.81
CA THR A 38 -19.75 -5.00 -14.21
C THR A 38 -18.29 -4.83 -14.65
N PRO A 39 -17.91 -3.65 -15.20
CA PRO A 39 -16.50 -3.34 -15.46
C PRO A 39 -15.71 -3.24 -14.15
N ILE A 40 -14.56 -3.90 -14.11
CA ILE A 40 -13.64 -3.88 -12.97
C ILE A 40 -12.21 -3.62 -13.46
N VAL A 41 -11.35 -3.20 -12.56
CA VAL A 41 -9.91 -3.09 -12.80
C VAL A 41 -9.17 -3.98 -11.81
N LEU A 42 -8.29 -4.83 -12.32
CA LEU A 42 -7.33 -5.58 -11.52
C LEU A 42 -5.97 -4.89 -11.62
N PHE A 43 -5.21 -4.78 -10.53
CA PHE A 43 -3.85 -4.25 -10.56
C PHE A 43 -2.88 -5.21 -9.88
N ASP A 44 -1.65 -5.32 -10.42
CA ASP A 44 -0.69 -6.36 -10.08
C ASP A 44 0.25 -6.01 -8.91
N GLY A 45 0.12 -4.81 -8.37
CA GLY A 45 1.00 -4.33 -7.29
C GLY A 45 2.37 -3.82 -7.76
N ARG A 46 2.61 -3.80 -9.07
CA ARG A 46 3.89 -3.38 -9.69
C ARG A 46 3.74 -2.08 -10.48
N GLN A 47 3.14 -2.12 -11.66
CA GLN A 47 2.83 -0.94 -12.48
C GLN A 47 1.61 -1.19 -13.38
N GLY A 48 1.21 -2.44 -13.51
CA GLY A 48 0.18 -2.88 -14.44
C GLY A 48 -1.22 -2.78 -13.86
N GLN A 49 -2.16 -2.48 -14.73
CA GLN A 49 -3.57 -2.67 -14.47
C GLN A 49 -4.25 -3.35 -15.65
N TYR A 50 -5.25 -4.16 -15.35
CA TYR A 50 -6.02 -4.93 -16.30
C TYR A 50 -7.47 -4.49 -16.25
N HIS A 51 -7.99 -4.03 -17.38
CA HIS A 51 -9.42 -3.75 -17.53
C HIS A 51 -10.13 -5.05 -17.83
N ALA A 52 -11.13 -5.36 -17.05
CA ALA A 52 -11.86 -6.63 -17.12
C ALA A 52 -13.36 -6.44 -16.91
N THR A 53 -14.12 -7.45 -17.28
CA THR A 53 -15.55 -7.57 -16.95
C THR A 53 -15.75 -8.70 -15.97
N LEU A 54 -16.50 -8.44 -14.90
CA LEU A 54 -16.89 -9.42 -13.90
C LEU A 54 -17.96 -10.37 -14.48
N ILE A 55 -17.66 -11.66 -14.44
CA ILE A 55 -18.59 -12.71 -14.85
C ILE A 55 -19.00 -13.51 -13.62
N LEU A 56 -20.30 -13.70 -13.43
CA LEU A 56 -20.84 -14.48 -12.31
C LEU A 56 -21.43 -15.78 -12.85
N GLU A 57 -20.84 -16.91 -12.44
CA GLU A 57 -21.28 -18.27 -12.84
C GLU A 57 -21.58 -19.12 -11.59
N GLY A 58 -22.85 -19.22 -11.24
CA GLY A 58 -23.27 -19.94 -10.04
C GLY A 58 -22.67 -19.33 -8.77
N LYS A 59 -21.70 -20.04 -8.16
CA LYS A 59 -20.98 -19.57 -6.97
C LYS A 59 -19.62 -18.94 -7.29
N LYS A 60 -19.18 -18.99 -8.53
CA LYS A 60 -17.88 -18.50 -8.98
C LYS A 60 -17.98 -17.07 -9.49
N ALA A 61 -16.95 -16.30 -9.23
CA ALA A 61 -16.73 -14.99 -9.84
C ALA A 61 -15.47 -15.07 -10.71
N LEU A 62 -15.62 -14.70 -11.97
CA LEU A 62 -14.54 -14.69 -12.96
C LEU A 62 -14.31 -13.28 -13.45
N ALA A 63 -13.15 -13.02 -14.01
CA ALA A 63 -12.84 -11.76 -14.69
C ALA A 63 -12.37 -12.06 -16.12
N HIS A 64 -13.06 -11.52 -17.11
CA HIS A 64 -12.61 -11.56 -18.50
C HIS A 64 -11.76 -10.34 -18.81
N ILE A 65 -10.50 -10.55 -19.17
CA ILE A 65 -9.48 -9.52 -19.35
C ILE A 65 -9.54 -8.95 -20.77
N HIS A 66 -9.79 -7.65 -20.88
CA HIS A 66 -9.88 -6.99 -22.19
C HIS A 66 -8.60 -6.27 -22.59
N LYS A 67 -7.94 -5.61 -21.62
CA LYS A 67 -6.82 -4.74 -21.90
C LYS A 67 -5.85 -4.70 -20.71
N TYR A 68 -4.57 -4.73 -21.02
CA TYR A 68 -3.50 -4.37 -20.09
C TYR A 68 -3.07 -2.92 -20.32
N GLU A 69 -2.79 -2.21 -19.25
CA GLU A 69 -2.30 -0.83 -19.29
C GLU A 69 -1.22 -0.64 -18.23
N THR A 70 -0.07 -0.10 -18.65
CA THR A 70 0.94 0.39 -17.72
C THR A 70 0.58 1.81 -17.30
N ARG A 71 0.36 2.00 -16.01
CA ARG A 71 0.03 3.30 -15.45
C ARG A 71 0.89 3.58 -14.24
N ASN A 72 1.74 4.60 -14.34
CA ASN A 72 2.56 5.07 -13.23
C ASN A 72 2.00 6.37 -12.67
N VAL A 73 1.60 6.36 -11.41
CA VAL A 73 1.11 7.53 -10.65
C VAL A 73 2.01 7.81 -9.42
N GLU A 74 3.15 7.15 -9.37
CA GLU A 74 4.08 7.28 -8.26
C GLU A 74 4.83 8.61 -8.30
N LEU A 75 5.29 9.07 -7.14
CA LEU A 75 6.21 10.19 -7.03
C LEU A 75 7.50 9.89 -7.80
N ALA A 76 8.14 10.91 -8.37
CA ALA A 76 9.41 10.77 -9.07
C ALA A 76 10.54 10.29 -8.15
N GLY A 77 10.52 10.70 -6.87
CA GLY A 77 11.47 10.27 -5.84
C GLY A 77 11.01 9.07 -5.02
N HIS A 78 11.90 8.54 -4.19
CA HIS A 78 11.62 7.47 -3.24
C HIS A 78 11.43 8.04 -1.84
N LEU A 79 10.19 8.06 -1.35
CA LEU A 79 9.86 8.49 0.01
C LEU A 79 9.72 7.26 0.92
N THR A 80 10.53 7.22 1.96
CA THR A 80 10.43 6.24 3.05
C THR A 80 9.85 6.91 4.29
N LEU A 81 8.87 6.30 4.92
CA LEU A 81 8.33 6.72 6.21
C LEU A 81 8.73 5.72 7.29
N GLY A 82 9.59 6.17 8.22
CA GLY A 82 9.85 5.49 9.49
C GLY A 82 8.91 6.01 10.56
N GLN A 83 7.93 5.19 10.95
CA GLN A 83 6.91 5.57 11.93
C GLN A 83 7.08 4.79 13.22
N ALA A 84 7.24 5.50 14.35
CA ALA A 84 7.20 4.84 15.65
C ALA A 84 5.85 4.15 15.88
N LEU A 85 5.88 2.98 16.51
CA LEU A 85 4.66 2.22 16.79
C LEU A 85 3.76 2.97 17.76
N VAL A 86 2.55 3.22 17.33
CA VAL A 86 1.45 3.83 18.11
C VAL A 86 0.30 2.83 18.28
N SER A 87 -0.84 3.25 18.83
CA SER A 87 -2.04 2.40 18.94
C SER A 87 -2.49 1.86 17.58
N SER A 88 -3.13 0.69 17.58
CA SER A 88 -3.51 0.01 16.32
C SER A 88 -4.29 0.91 15.37
N ASP A 89 -5.36 1.54 15.85
CA ASP A 89 -6.22 2.37 15.01
C ASP A 89 -5.47 3.55 14.37
N LYS A 90 -4.51 4.14 15.10
CA LYS A 90 -3.65 5.21 14.57
C LYS A 90 -2.67 4.66 13.53
N MET A 91 -2.09 3.48 13.77
CA MET A 91 -1.20 2.85 12.78
C MET A 91 -1.93 2.55 11.49
N ASP A 92 -3.14 2.00 11.56
CA ASP A 92 -3.97 1.68 10.41
C ASP A 92 -4.24 2.93 9.57
N TRP A 93 -4.64 4.02 10.23
CA TRP A 93 -4.87 5.30 9.58
C TRP A 93 -3.59 5.90 8.97
N ILE A 94 -2.45 5.85 9.69
CA ILE A 94 -1.16 6.35 9.18
C ILE A 94 -0.74 5.57 7.93
N ILE A 95 -0.88 4.25 7.92
CA ILE A 95 -0.53 3.41 6.77
C ILE A 95 -1.41 3.74 5.57
N GLU A 96 -2.72 3.88 5.77
CA GLU A 96 -3.64 4.31 4.72
C GLU A 96 -3.20 5.66 4.11
N LYS A 97 -2.95 6.67 4.96
CA LYS A 97 -2.53 8.00 4.49
C LYS A 97 -1.11 8.02 3.89
N ALA A 98 -0.22 7.16 4.36
CA ALA A 98 1.09 6.98 3.74
C ALA A 98 0.98 6.46 2.31
N VAL A 99 0.08 5.50 2.07
CA VAL A 99 -0.22 5.02 0.70
C VAL A 99 -0.78 6.16 -0.16
N GLU A 100 -1.81 6.86 0.31
CA GLU A 100 -2.48 7.93 -0.44
C GLU A 100 -1.53 9.09 -0.80
N THR A 101 -0.56 9.38 0.06
CA THR A 101 0.43 10.46 -0.14
C THR A 101 1.67 10.03 -0.92
N GLY A 102 1.76 8.79 -1.37
CA GLY A 102 2.82 8.33 -2.27
C GLY A 102 4.06 7.79 -1.56
N VAL A 103 4.00 7.48 -0.27
CA VAL A 103 5.10 6.78 0.42
C VAL A 103 5.37 5.46 -0.31
N ARG A 104 6.65 5.18 -0.62
CA ARG A 104 7.05 3.93 -1.26
C ARG A 104 7.44 2.84 -0.29
N THR A 105 8.09 3.22 0.82
CA THR A 105 8.52 2.25 1.84
C THR A 105 8.04 2.72 3.21
N PHE A 106 7.37 1.84 3.92
CA PHE A 106 6.93 2.05 5.29
C PHE A 106 7.72 1.15 6.25
N ILE A 107 8.36 1.76 7.24
CA ILE A 107 9.18 1.07 8.24
C ILE A 107 8.57 1.30 9.63
N PRO A 108 7.95 0.29 10.25
CA PRO A 108 7.56 0.39 11.65
C PRO A 108 8.80 0.51 12.53
N VAL A 109 8.86 1.53 13.40
CA VAL A 109 10.02 1.79 14.25
C VAL A 109 9.72 1.40 15.70
N LEU A 110 10.59 0.57 16.25
CA LEU A 110 10.59 0.22 17.68
C LEU A 110 11.30 1.33 18.46
N ALA A 111 10.54 2.34 18.89
CA ALA A 111 11.07 3.42 19.70
C ALA A 111 11.11 3.02 21.17
N ARG A 112 12.05 3.62 21.92
CA ARG A 112 12.29 3.34 23.36
C ARG A 112 11.05 3.51 24.24
N ARG A 113 10.13 4.41 23.84
CA ARG A 113 8.87 4.72 24.53
C ARG A 113 7.63 4.23 23.77
N SER A 114 7.82 3.35 22.79
CA SER A 114 6.67 2.75 22.08
C SER A 114 5.79 2.01 23.08
N VAL A 115 4.52 2.37 23.09
CA VAL A 115 3.49 1.82 24.00
C VAL A 115 3.23 0.33 23.75
N VAL A 116 3.76 -0.20 22.65
CA VAL A 116 3.42 -1.55 22.15
C VAL A 116 4.65 -2.45 22.22
N ASN A 117 4.72 -3.25 23.28
CA ASN A 117 5.66 -4.38 23.35
C ASN A 117 5.09 -5.54 22.53
N LEU A 118 5.48 -5.65 21.27
CA LEU A 118 4.99 -6.69 20.36
C LEU A 118 5.87 -7.94 20.48
N GLY A 119 5.34 -9.02 21.04
CA GLY A 119 5.93 -10.35 20.86
C GLY A 119 5.93 -10.76 19.37
N VAL A 120 6.87 -11.61 18.97
CA VAL A 120 7.12 -12.00 17.56
C VAL A 120 5.84 -12.47 16.83
N GLU A 121 5.01 -13.29 17.48
CA GLU A 121 3.74 -13.77 16.89
C GLU A 121 2.73 -12.65 16.62
N ARG A 122 2.70 -11.64 17.48
CA ARG A 122 1.80 -10.48 17.29
C ARG A 122 2.25 -9.60 16.17
N ILE A 123 3.56 -9.47 15.94
CA ILE A 123 4.13 -8.71 14.80
C ILE A 123 3.64 -9.32 13.49
N GLY A 124 3.78 -10.64 13.28
CA GLY A 124 3.36 -11.27 12.03
C GLY A 124 1.86 -11.12 11.71
N LYS A 125 1.00 -11.13 12.73
CA LYS A 125 -0.44 -10.86 12.55
C LYS A 125 -0.70 -9.40 12.16
N LYS A 126 0.02 -8.45 12.76
CA LYS A 126 -0.10 -7.02 12.44
C LYS A 126 0.43 -6.73 11.04
N MET A 127 1.56 -7.30 10.64
CA MET A 127 2.09 -7.14 9.30
C MET A 127 1.07 -7.55 8.24
N ARG A 128 0.49 -8.74 8.36
CA ARG A 128 -0.57 -9.22 7.44
C ARG A 128 -1.82 -8.32 7.43
N HIS A 129 -2.17 -7.73 8.55
CA HIS A 129 -3.27 -6.77 8.62
C HIS A 129 -2.92 -5.48 7.89
N TRP A 130 -1.72 -4.93 8.09
CA TRP A 130 -1.25 -3.72 7.42
C TRP A 130 -1.06 -3.91 5.90
N GLU A 131 -0.60 -5.08 5.46
CA GLU A 131 -0.57 -5.43 4.03
C GLU A 131 -1.96 -5.31 3.39
N LYS A 132 -3.01 -5.78 4.06
CA LYS A 132 -4.39 -5.63 3.56
C LYS A 132 -4.86 -4.17 3.52
N ILE A 133 -4.44 -3.35 4.47
CA ILE A 133 -4.72 -1.90 4.44
C ILE A 133 -4.03 -1.27 3.22
N ILE A 134 -2.77 -1.62 2.95
CA ILE A 134 -2.02 -1.14 1.80
C ILE A 134 -2.73 -1.52 0.49
N GLU A 135 -3.14 -2.78 0.35
CA GLU A 135 -3.89 -3.25 -0.83
C GLU A 135 -5.19 -2.45 -1.03
N SER A 136 -5.95 -2.27 0.04
CA SER A 136 -7.22 -1.53 0.02
C SER A 136 -7.02 -0.04 -0.31
N ALA A 137 -6.03 0.59 0.31
CA ALA A 137 -5.70 2.00 0.06
C ALA A 137 -5.21 2.22 -1.39
N CYS A 138 -4.39 1.31 -1.94
CA CYS A 138 -3.97 1.35 -3.34
C CYS A 138 -5.16 1.19 -4.31
N ALA A 139 -6.10 0.30 -3.98
CA ALA A 139 -7.32 0.14 -4.77
C ALA A 139 -8.13 1.45 -4.78
N GLN A 140 -8.26 2.11 -3.64
CA GLN A 140 -9.06 3.34 -3.48
C GLN A 140 -8.37 4.55 -4.11
N CYS A 141 -7.08 4.79 -3.88
CA CYS A 141 -6.39 5.99 -4.37
C CYS A 141 -5.89 5.86 -5.82
N GLY A 142 -5.96 4.67 -6.42
CA GLY A 142 -5.61 4.43 -7.82
C GLY A 142 -4.14 4.12 -8.08
N ARG A 143 -3.33 3.87 -7.04
CA ARG A 143 -1.96 3.38 -7.20
C ARG A 143 -1.96 1.94 -7.71
N ASN A 144 -1.03 1.64 -8.61
CA ASN A 144 -0.80 0.28 -9.11
C ASN A 144 0.40 -0.39 -8.42
N GLN A 145 1.27 0.38 -7.77
CA GLN A 145 2.38 -0.14 -6.97
C GLN A 145 1.98 -0.21 -5.51
N LEU A 146 2.19 -1.36 -4.89
CA LEU A 146 2.00 -1.50 -3.45
C LEU A 146 3.14 -0.79 -2.70
N MET A 147 2.79 -0.07 -1.64
CA MET A 147 3.77 0.44 -0.69
C MET A 147 4.49 -0.74 -0.02
N GLN A 148 5.83 -0.72 -0.05
CA GLN A 148 6.63 -1.75 0.60
C GLN A 148 6.54 -1.61 2.12
N LEU A 149 6.05 -2.64 2.79
CA LEU A 149 6.07 -2.75 4.24
C LEU A 149 7.27 -3.59 4.67
N THR A 150 8.14 -3.04 5.53
CA THR A 150 9.29 -3.79 6.05
C THR A 150 9.02 -4.34 7.44
N GLU A 151 9.81 -5.32 7.85
CA GLU A 151 9.85 -5.74 9.25
C GLU A 151 10.20 -4.56 10.16
N PRO A 152 9.66 -4.52 11.40
CA PRO A 152 9.97 -3.47 12.36
C PRO A 152 11.46 -3.35 12.64
N LYS A 153 11.98 -2.12 12.63
CA LYS A 153 13.39 -1.82 12.88
C LYS A 153 13.57 -0.98 14.14
N THR A 154 14.72 -1.10 14.78
CA THR A 154 15.13 -0.13 15.80
C THR A 154 15.63 1.16 15.14
N LEU A 155 15.58 2.28 15.85
CA LEU A 155 16.05 3.56 15.32
C LEU A 155 17.52 3.52 14.88
N PRO A 156 18.48 2.95 15.67
CA PRO A 156 19.86 2.84 15.21
C PRO A 156 20.02 2.01 13.91
N SER A 157 19.27 0.91 13.79
CA SER A 157 19.31 0.07 12.59
C SER A 157 18.77 0.79 11.36
N LEU A 158 17.78 1.65 11.52
CA LEU A 158 17.23 2.46 10.44
C LEU A 158 18.22 3.51 9.97
N LEU A 159 18.81 4.29 10.89
CA LEU A 159 19.75 5.37 10.59
C LEU A 159 21.01 4.89 9.87
N ALA A 160 21.40 3.64 10.06
CA ALA A 160 22.57 3.04 9.40
C ALA A 160 22.36 2.76 7.90
N THR A 161 21.13 2.86 7.38
CA THR A 161 20.76 2.40 6.03
C THR A 161 20.19 3.50 5.11
N THR A 162 20.23 4.77 5.52
CA THR A 162 19.56 5.85 4.80
C THR A 162 20.48 7.02 4.48
N ASP A 163 20.40 7.56 3.26
CA ASP A 163 21.24 8.69 2.81
C ASP A 163 20.79 10.01 3.45
N LEU A 164 19.53 10.39 3.27
CA LEU A 164 18.95 11.59 3.90
C LEU A 164 17.80 11.20 4.82
N THR A 165 18.02 11.39 6.11
CA THR A 165 16.99 11.15 7.14
C THR A 165 16.60 12.47 7.80
N LEU A 166 15.31 12.77 7.79
CA LEU A 166 14.71 13.93 8.41
C LEU A 166 13.83 13.50 9.57
N ILE A 167 14.03 14.11 10.72
CA ILE A 167 13.21 13.89 11.92
C ILE A 167 12.31 15.10 12.10
N CYS A 168 11.00 14.87 12.05
CA CYS A 168 10.03 15.93 12.31
C CYS A 168 9.96 16.21 13.81
N HIS A 169 10.36 17.40 14.22
CA HIS A 169 10.30 17.86 15.62
C HIS A 169 9.68 19.25 15.68
N PRO A 170 8.80 19.55 16.67
CA PRO A 170 8.16 20.86 16.79
C PRO A 170 9.15 22.03 16.92
N ASP A 171 10.25 21.82 17.64
CA ASP A 171 11.29 22.83 17.89
C ASP A 171 12.46 22.73 16.90
N ALA A 172 12.26 22.17 15.72
CA ALA A 172 13.31 22.08 14.71
C ALA A 172 13.73 23.49 14.24
N PRO A 173 15.06 23.76 14.13
CA PRO A 173 15.54 25.09 13.72
C PRO A 173 15.34 25.39 12.23
N HIS A 174 15.06 24.37 11.44
CA HIS A 174 14.89 24.46 9.98
C HIS A 174 13.53 23.91 9.55
N SER A 175 12.93 24.54 8.55
CA SER A 175 11.74 23.98 7.90
C SER A 175 12.12 22.83 6.95
N LEU A 176 11.16 21.97 6.65
CA LEU A 176 11.37 20.90 5.66
C LEU A 176 11.82 21.47 4.30
N ARG A 177 11.30 22.63 3.94
CA ARG A 177 11.64 23.32 2.68
C ARG A 177 13.11 23.75 2.64
N ASP A 178 13.69 24.13 3.78
CA ASP A 178 15.08 24.62 3.85
C ASP A 178 16.11 23.48 3.73
N VAL A 179 15.71 22.27 4.10
CA VAL A 179 16.61 21.09 4.12
C VAL A 179 16.45 20.18 2.91
N LEU A 180 15.34 20.28 2.20
CA LEU A 180 15.12 19.50 0.98
C LEU A 180 15.89 20.09 -0.20
N ASN A 181 16.71 19.25 -0.81
CA ASN A 181 17.36 19.57 -2.08
C ASN A 181 16.56 18.97 -3.23
N PRO A 182 16.28 19.72 -4.32
CA PRO A 182 15.60 19.19 -5.51
C PRO A 182 16.24 17.92 -6.11
N SER A 183 17.52 17.69 -5.88
CA SER A 183 18.24 16.47 -6.30
C SER A 183 18.15 15.30 -5.34
N SER A 184 17.47 15.44 -4.20
CA SER A 184 17.29 14.36 -3.23
C SER A 184 16.24 13.37 -3.72
N ASN A 185 16.70 12.30 -4.39
CA ASN A 185 15.81 11.27 -4.93
C ASN A 185 15.33 10.25 -3.88
N HIS A 186 16.04 10.15 -2.75
CA HIS A 186 15.71 9.26 -1.64
C HIS A 186 15.63 10.05 -0.34
N ILE A 187 14.46 10.05 0.28
CA ILE A 187 14.21 10.76 1.53
C ILE A 187 13.58 9.81 2.52
N THR A 188 14.11 9.76 3.73
CA THR A 188 13.48 9.07 4.86
C THR A 188 12.96 10.09 5.86
N LEU A 189 11.64 10.06 6.10
CA LEU A 189 11.01 10.83 7.17
C LEU A 189 10.85 9.94 8.39
N LEU A 190 11.25 10.45 9.58
CA LEU A 190 11.01 9.79 10.86
C LEU A 190 9.98 10.58 11.65
N ILE A 191 8.95 9.87 12.12
CA ILE A 191 7.89 10.41 12.97
C ILE A 191 7.76 9.52 14.20
N GLY A 192 7.84 10.15 15.39
CA GLY A 192 7.83 9.46 16.68
C GLY A 192 6.75 9.95 17.63
#